data_553575b03cc20bc4137ba894f9779d79
#
_entry.id   553575b03cc20bc4137ba894f9779d79
#
_cell.length_a   1.000
_cell.length_b   1.000
_cell.length_c   1.000
_cell.angle_alpha   90.00
_cell.angle_beta   90.00
_cell.angle_gamma   90.00
#
_symmetry.space_group_name_H-M   'P 1'
#
loop_
_entity.id
_entity.type
_entity.pdbx_description
1 polymer ?
#
loop_
_entity_poly.entity_id
_entity_poly.type
_entity_poly.pdbx_seq_one_letter_code
_entity_poly.pdbx_strand_id
1 'polypeptide(L)'
;MLALTGCTAFNNSDDGTADGNGTSATTQTFQPSGGKPTATLSIASGSENKEVAVAIQKAADQSNVAVTMHYMGSLEIMNALKAGGQDHDAVWPASSMWISMGDTKHIVKDAASTSTTPIVFGIAKSKAVKLGWADDTGATKPVSTADILAAVSDGKLTFSMTS
;
A
#
# COMPACT_ATOMS: atom_id res chain seq x y z
N MET A 1 26.74 -37.11 10.17
CA MET A 1 25.61 -36.42 10.83
C MET A 1 25.72 -34.94 10.50
N LEU A 2 24.93 -34.48 9.53
CA LEU A 2 24.82 -33.07 9.19
C LEU A 2 23.50 -32.56 9.79
N ALA A 3 23.57 -31.57 10.65
CA ALA A 3 22.41 -30.80 11.09
C ALA A 3 22.39 -29.46 10.34
N LEU A 4 21.48 -29.30 9.39
CA LEU A 4 21.14 -28.00 8.83
C LEU A 4 20.09 -27.34 9.72
N THR A 5 20.49 -26.33 10.45
CA THR A 5 19.55 -25.40 11.09
C THR A 5 19.53 -24.11 10.28
N GLY A 6 18.57 -24.01 9.36
CA GLY A 6 18.24 -22.76 8.70
C GLY A 6 17.24 -22.00 9.57
N CYS A 7 17.71 -21.09 10.41
CA CYS A 7 16.85 -20.10 11.06
C CYS A 7 16.69 -18.89 10.14
N THR A 8 15.58 -18.82 9.42
CA THR A 8 15.08 -17.55 8.88
C THR A 8 14.47 -16.79 10.04
N ALA A 9 15.24 -15.89 10.65
CA ALA A 9 14.72 -14.98 11.66
C ALA A 9 13.92 -13.89 10.95
N PHE A 10 12.58 -14.04 10.93
CA PHE A 10 11.68 -12.92 10.77
C PHE A 10 11.71 -12.13 12.07
N ASN A 11 12.49 -11.06 12.10
CA ASN A 11 12.50 -10.15 13.23
C ASN A 11 11.30 -9.23 13.11
N ASN A 12 10.17 -9.64 13.68
CA ASN A 12 9.00 -8.81 13.89
C ASN A 12 9.20 -8.12 15.23
N SER A 13 9.76 -6.92 15.22
CA SER A 13 9.82 -6.10 16.43
C SER A 13 8.49 -5.35 16.55
N ASP A 14 7.51 -6.00 17.18
CA ASP A 14 6.34 -5.34 17.74
C ASP A 14 6.80 -4.60 19.02
N ASP A 15 7.02 -3.31 18.92
CA ASP A 15 7.11 -2.44 20.09
C ASP A 15 5.75 -1.74 20.25
N GLY A 16 4.89 -2.39 21.06
CA GLY A 16 3.56 -1.92 21.37
C GLY A 16 3.57 -0.95 22.54
N THR A 17 3.39 0.33 22.27
CA THR A 17 2.81 1.25 23.24
C THR A 17 1.49 1.77 22.70
N ALA A 18 0.41 1.27 23.29
CA ALA A 18 -0.94 1.71 23.02
C ALA A 18 -1.18 3.08 23.66
N ASP A 19 -1.31 4.11 22.81
CA ASP A 19 -2.07 5.30 23.15
C ASP A 19 -2.97 5.69 21.97
N GLY A 20 -4.20 6.03 22.32
CA GLY A 20 -5.36 6.03 21.43
C GLY A 20 -5.25 6.96 20.24
N ASN A 21 -5.79 6.47 19.12
CA ASN A 21 -6.13 7.19 17.90
C ASN A 21 -4.95 7.54 16.97
N GLY A 22 -4.12 6.56 16.63
CA GLY A 22 -3.10 6.66 15.57
C GLY A 22 -2.96 5.32 14.87
N THR A 23 -3.01 5.30 13.55
CA THR A 23 -2.68 4.14 12.72
C THR A 23 -1.26 3.71 13.08
N SER A 24 -1.09 2.56 13.75
CA SER A 24 0.23 2.05 14.12
C SER A 24 1.10 1.91 12.87
N ALA A 25 2.14 2.73 12.77
CA ALA A 25 3.12 2.61 11.71
C ALA A 25 3.81 1.25 11.82
N THR A 26 3.69 0.43 10.80
CA THR A 26 4.40 -0.86 10.73
C THR A 26 5.67 -0.65 9.92
N THR A 27 6.82 -1.01 10.47
CA THR A 27 8.10 -0.93 9.77
C THR A 27 8.50 -2.31 9.27
N GLN A 28 8.99 -2.39 8.03
CA GLN A 28 9.53 -3.62 7.45
C GLN A 28 10.85 -3.32 6.76
N THR A 29 11.88 -4.10 7.05
CA THR A 29 13.22 -3.94 6.46
C THR A 29 13.55 -5.13 5.56
N PHE A 30 13.99 -4.81 4.34
CA PHE A 30 14.45 -5.74 3.33
C PHE A 30 15.97 -5.65 3.26
N GLN A 31 16.66 -6.68 3.74
CA GLN A 31 18.12 -6.77 3.68
C GLN A 31 18.55 -7.50 2.41
N PRO A 32 19.59 -7.05 1.71
CA PRO A 32 20.14 -7.78 0.57
C PRO A 32 20.74 -9.11 1.01
N SER A 33 20.46 -10.17 0.26
CA SER A 33 20.97 -11.53 0.54
C SER A 33 22.48 -11.67 0.36
N GLY A 34 23.11 -10.74 -0.36
CA GLY A 34 24.53 -10.78 -0.74
C GLY A 34 25.53 -10.35 0.35
N GLY A 35 25.08 -10.05 1.57
CA GLY A 35 25.93 -9.65 2.68
C GLY A 35 25.66 -8.23 3.19
N LYS A 36 26.71 -7.51 3.63
CA LYS A 36 26.54 -6.15 4.17
C LYS A 36 26.07 -5.19 3.07
N PRO A 37 24.96 -4.45 3.27
CA PRO A 37 24.48 -3.49 2.29
C PRO A 37 25.48 -2.36 2.07
N THR A 38 25.53 -1.85 0.85
CA THR A 38 26.36 -0.69 0.48
C THR A 38 25.71 0.64 0.91
N ALA A 39 24.40 0.65 1.05
CA ALA A 39 23.61 1.78 1.50
C ALA A 39 22.32 1.32 2.17
N THR A 40 21.64 2.25 2.83
CA THR A 40 20.28 2.06 3.37
C THR A 40 19.35 3.10 2.77
N LEU A 41 18.08 2.72 2.53
CA LEU A 41 17.04 3.59 2.01
C LEU A 41 15.83 3.50 2.94
N SER A 42 15.39 4.63 3.46
CA SER A 42 14.18 4.77 4.30
C SER A 42 13.05 5.35 3.47
N ILE A 43 11.90 4.66 3.42
CA ILE A 43 10.75 5.04 2.58
C ILE A 43 9.50 5.17 3.44
N ALA A 44 8.88 6.36 3.46
CA ALA A 44 7.51 6.53 3.95
C ALA A 44 6.54 6.02 2.90
N SER A 45 5.78 4.96 3.20
CA SER A 45 5.01 4.21 2.21
C SER A 45 3.57 4.01 2.63
N GLY A 46 2.65 4.03 1.67
CA GLY A 46 1.30 3.54 1.88
C GLY A 46 1.30 2.04 2.18
N SER A 47 0.34 1.59 2.98
CA SER A 47 0.22 0.19 3.42
C SER A 47 -0.07 -0.79 2.29
N GLU A 48 -0.62 -0.32 1.17
CA GLU A 48 -0.87 -1.10 -0.05
C GLU A 48 0.43 -1.64 -0.66
N ASN A 49 1.56 -0.99 -0.44
CA ASN A 49 2.86 -1.43 -0.95
C ASN A 49 3.41 -2.68 -0.24
N LYS A 50 2.74 -3.18 0.82
CA LYS A 50 3.03 -4.51 1.40
C LYS A 50 2.83 -5.63 0.39
N GLU A 51 1.91 -5.47 -0.55
CA GLU A 51 1.62 -6.46 -1.60
C GLU A 51 2.80 -6.66 -2.58
N VAL A 52 3.69 -5.67 -2.68
CA VAL A 52 4.87 -5.75 -3.56
C VAL A 52 6.17 -6.10 -2.83
N ALA A 53 6.09 -6.60 -1.60
CA ALA A 53 7.24 -6.95 -0.75
C ALA A 53 8.27 -7.83 -1.47
N VAL A 54 7.81 -8.82 -2.26
CA VAL A 54 8.71 -9.70 -3.05
C VAL A 54 9.53 -8.91 -4.07
N ALA A 55 8.90 -7.92 -4.73
CA ALA A 55 9.60 -7.07 -5.69
C ALA A 55 10.61 -6.15 -5.00
N ILE A 56 10.27 -5.62 -3.82
CA ILE A 56 11.17 -4.80 -3.01
C ILE A 56 12.39 -5.61 -2.55
N GLN A 57 12.19 -6.85 -2.06
CA GLN A 57 13.29 -7.72 -1.69
C GLN A 57 14.21 -7.99 -2.88
N LYS A 58 13.64 -8.30 -4.04
CA LYS A 58 14.44 -8.52 -5.27
C LYS A 58 15.23 -7.27 -5.65
N ALA A 59 14.65 -6.09 -5.53
CA ALA A 59 15.35 -4.83 -5.79
C ALA A 59 16.50 -4.60 -4.79
N ALA A 60 16.27 -4.87 -3.49
CA ALA A 60 17.30 -4.80 -2.46
C ALA A 60 18.47 -5.74 -2.77
N ASP A 61 18.18 -6.98 -3.17
CA ASP A 61 19.21 -7.97 -3.57
C ASP A 61 20.03 -7.51 -4.78
N GLN A 62 19.34 -6.98 -5.81
CA GLN A 62 19.99 -6.55 -7.05
C GLN A 62 20.86 -5.31 -6.89
N SER A 63 20.43 -4.38 -6.02
CA SER A 63 21.14 -3.12 -5.79
C SER A 63 22.14 -3.17 -4.65
N ASN A 64 22.12 -4.24 -3.84
CA ASN A 64 22.84 -4.37 -2.57
C ASN A 64 22.55 -3.20 -1.61
N VAL A 65 21.29 -2.74 -1.57
CA VAL A 65 20.78 -1.67 -0.71
C VAL A 65 19.76 -2.23 0.27
N ALA A 66 19.91 -1.93 1.56
CA ALA A 66 18.87 -2.25 2.53
C ALA A 66 17.72 -1.24 2.39
N VAL A 67 16.49 -1.73 2.30
CA VAL A 67 15.29 -0.88 2.17
C VAL A 67 14.42 -1.03 3.41
N THR A 68 14.14 0.08 4.09
CA THR A 68 13.23 0.12 5.22
C THR A 68 11.95 0.86 4.81
N MET A 69 10.84 0.13 4.81
CA MET A 69 9.51 0.66 4.52
C MET A 69 8.82 1.03 5.83
N HIS A 70 8.40 2.28 5.95
CA HIS A 70 7.57 2.77 7.06
C HIS A 70 6.15 2.93 6.54
N TYR A 71 5.29 1.95 6.84
CA TYR A 71 3.91 1.93 6.35
C TYR A 71 3.03 2.86 7.19
N MET A 72 2.44 3.85 6.52
CA MET A 72 1.59 4.86 7.13
C MET A 72 0.50 5.33 6.17
N GLY A 73 -0.46 6.12 6.65
CA GLY A 73 -1.51 6.68 5.81
C GLY A 73 -0.98 7.74 4.83
N SER A 74 -1.58 7.83 3.64
CA SER A 74 -1.16 8.83 2.65
C SER A 74 -1.30 10.28 3.13
N LEU A 75 -2.29 10.57 3.99
CA LEU A 75 -2.44 11.87 4.65
C LEU A 75 -1.25 12.17 5.59
N GLU A 76 -0.77 11.16 6.28
CA GLU A 76 0.38 11.26 7.18
C GLU A 76 1.66 11.53 6.38
N ILE A 77 1.87 10.81 5.26
CA ILE A 77 2.96 11.07 4.31
C ILE A 77 2.90 12.51 3.80
N MET A 78 1.71 12.98 3.40
CA MET A 78 1.51 14.36 2.95
C MET A 78 1.91 15.37 4.04
N ASN A 79 1.51 15.13 5.29
CA ASN A 79 1.83 16.00 6.42
C ASN A 79 3.33 16.00 6.73
N ALA A 80 4.00 14.85 6.64
CA ALA A 80 5.44 14.74 6.78
C ALA A 80 6.19 15.55 5.69
N LEU A 81 5.71 15.50 4.43
CA LEU A 81 6.25 16.34 3.35
C LEU A 81 6.07 17.83 3.64
N LYS A 82 4.90 18.27 4.11
CA LYS A 82 4.66 19.68 4.52
C LYS A 82 5.61 20.13 5.62
N ALA A 83 5.90 19.25 6.56
CA ALA A 83 6.88 19.52 7.63
C ALA A 83 8.33 19.63 7.12
N GLY A 84 8.64 19.03 5.97
CA GLY A 84 9.97 19.10 5.36
C GLY A 84 10.56 17.74 4.98
N GLY A 85 9.85 16.62 5.22
CA GLY A 85 10.22 15.29 4.73
C GLY A 85 11.56 14.75 5.24
N GLN A 86 12.09 15.25 6.36
CA GLN A 86 13.49 15.02 6.76
C GLN A 86 13.77 13.62 7.32
N ASP A 87 12.72 12.85 7.66
CA ASP A 87 12.88 11.57 8.34
C ASP A 87 13.00 10.38 7.36
N HIS A 88 12.81 10.62 6.05
CA HIS A 88 12.82 9.59 5.03
C HIS A 88 13.54 10.05 3.77
N ASP A 89 14.22 9.11 3.11
CA ASP A 89 14.92 9.36 1.85
C ASP A 89 13.96 9.42 0.66
N ALA A 90 12.80 8.74 0.75
CA ALA A 90 11.80 8.71 -0.28
C ALA A 90 10.37 8.60 0.30
N VAL A 91 9.38 8.95 -0.53
CA VAL A 91 7.96 8.77 -0.22
C VAL A 91 7.27 7.97 -1.32
N TRP A 92 6.39 7.06 -0.92
CA TRP A 92 5.63 6.21 -1.84
C TRP A 92 4.16 6.10 -1.40
N PRO A 93 3.37 7.18 -1.55
CA PRO A 93 1.95 7.17 -1.20
C PRO A 93 1.10 6.42 -2.22
N ALA A 94 -0.15 6.13 -1.88
CA ALA A 94 -1.13 5.49 -2.75
C ALA A 94 -1.38 6.25 -4.07
N SER A 95 -1.18 7.56 -4.08
CA SER A 95 -1.38 8.41 -5.24
C SER A 95 -0.39 9.57 -5.25
N SER A 96 0.08 9.93 -6.44
CA SER A 96 0.93 11.12 -6.65
C SER A 96 0.26 12.44 -6.22
N MET A 97 -1.07 12.46 -6.11
CA MET A 97 -1.81 13.61 -5.60
C MET A 97 -1.34 14.02 -4.20
N TRP A 98 -1.05 13.06 -3.32
CA TRP A 98 -0.57 13.33 -1.97
C TRP A 98 0.79 14.01 -1.96
N ILE A 99 1.67 13.68 -2.92
CA ILE A 99 2.95 14.37 -3.11
C ILE A 99 2.68 15.81 -3.55
N SER A 100 1.85 16.00 -4.58
CA SER A 100 1.54 17.34 -5.10
C SER A 100 0.91 18.26 -4.05
N MET A 101 0.09 17.73 -3.15
CA MET A 101 -0.54 18.47 -2.05
C MET A 101 0.39 18.71 -0.87
N GLY A 102 1.36 17.82 -0.65
CA GLY A 102 2.26 17.84 0.51
C GLY A 102 3.55 18.59 0.26
N ASP A 103 4.10 18.50 -0.94
CA ASP A 103 5.41 19.07 -1.28
C ASP A 103 5.35 20.57 -1.58
N THR A 104 4.89 21.35 -0.60
CA THR A 104 4.82 22.81 -0.68
C THR A 104 6.20 23.49 -0.69
N LYS A 105 7.24 22.76 -0.32
CA LYS A 105 8.63 23.23 -0.29
C LYS A 105 9.45 22.80 -1.50
N HIS A 106 8.86 22.06 -2.45
CA HIS A 106 9.49 21.54 -3.67
C HIS A 106 10.79 20.75 -3.39
N ILE A 107 10.76 19.92 -2.34
CA ILE A 107 11.89 19.08 -1.93
C ILE A 107 11.95 17.75 -2.66
N VAL A 108 10.79 17.25 -3.15
CA VAL A 108 10.73 15.97 -3.88
C VAL A 108 11.42 16.11 -5.22
N LYS A 109 12.33 15.19 -5.51
CA LYS A 109 13.05 15.05 -6.79
C LYS A 109 12.69 13.71 -7.42
N ASP A 110 12.83 13.63 -8.73
CA ASP A 110 12.74 12.38 -9.50
C ASP A 110 11.43 11.59 -9.27
N ALA A 111 10.31 12.31 -9.09
CA ALA A 111 9.00 11.68 -8.90
C ALA A 111 8.60 10.90 -10.15
N ALA A 112 8.29 9.61 -9.98
CA ALA A 112 7.85 8.72 -11.05
C ALA A 112 6.64 7.89 -10.62
N SER A 113 5.72 7.62 -11.57
CA SER A 113 4.63 6.67 -11.33
C SER A 113 5.17 5.25 -11.36
N THR A 114 4.94 4.49 -10.28
CA THR A 114 5.39 3.10 -10.17
C THR A 114 4.30 2.10 -10.61
N SER A 115 3.03 2.50 -10.49
CA SER A 115 1.88 1.65 -10.83
C SER A 115 0.64 2.49 -11.08
N THR A 116 -0.35 1.89 -11.71
CA THR A 116 -1.70 2.45 -11.86
C THR A 116 -2.69 1.51 -11.18
N THR A 117 -3.41 2.02 -10.18
CA THR A 117 -4.44 1.26 -9.47
C THR A 117 -5.81 1.73 -9.94
N PRO A 118 -6.61 0.87 -10.60
CA PRO A 118 -7.96 1.23 -11.01
C PRO A 118 -8.88 1.32 -9.78
N ILE A 119 -9.81 2.26 -9.81
CA ILE A 119 -10.95 2.28 -8.87
C ILE A 119 -11.93 1.22 -9.35
N VAL A 120 -12.30 0.29 -8.48
CA VAL A 120 -13.21 -0.81 -8.81
C VAL A 120 -14.34 -0.89 -7.77
N PHE A 121 -15.49 -1.37 -8.22
CA PHE A 121 -16.61 -1.71 -7.35
C PHE A 121 -16.56 -3.19 -7.00
N GLY A 122 -16.45 -3.52 -5.72
CA GLY A 122 -16.62 -4.89 -5.23
C GLY A 122 -18.05 -5.15 -4.80
N ILE A 123 -18.61 -6.30 -5.17
CA ILE A 123 -19.96 -6.71 -4.79
C ILE A 123 -19.99 -8.20 -4.43
N ALA A 124 -20.74 -8.57 -3.40
CA ALA A 124 -20.95 -9.97 -3.07
C ALA A 124 -21.68 -10.69 -4.20
N LYS A 125 -21.23 -11.91 -4.58
CA LYS A 125 -21.82 -12.71 -5.66
C LYS A 125 -23.34 -12.86 -5.53
N SER A 126 -23.84 -13.19 -4.33
CA SER A 126 -25.26 -13.33 -4.07
C SER A 126 -26.07 -12.05 -4.36
N LYS A 127 -25.46 -10.87 -4.14
CA LYS A 127 -26.09 -9.59 -4.44
C LYS A 127 -26.05 -9.29 -5.93
N ALA A 128 -24.94 -9.58 -6.60
CA ALA A 128 -24.81 -9.43 -8.05
C ALA A 128 -25.83 -10.30 -8.79
N VAL A 129 -26.03 -11.56 -8.37
CA VAL A 129 -27.05 -12.46 -8.93
C VAL A 129 -28.46 -11.90 -8.75
N LYS A 130 -28.79 -11.42 -7.54
CA LYS A 130 -30.11 -10.80 -7.26
C LYS A 130 -30.39 -9.56 -8.11
N LEU A 131 -29.36 -8.81 -8.47
CA LEU A 131 -29.48 -7.63 -9.35
C LEU A 131 -29.42 -8.00 -10.84
N GLY A 132 -29.23 -9.29 -11.17
CA GLY A 132 -29.11 -9.76 -12.54
C GLY A 132 -27.80 -9.37 -13.23
N TRP A 133 -26.77 -8.99 -12.44
CA TRP A 133 -25.44 -8.59 -12.89
C TRP A 133 -24.46 -9.76 -12.99
N ALA A 134 -24.82 -10.88 -12.42
CA ALA A 134 -24.14 -12.16 -12.57
C ALA A 134 -25.16 -13.30 -12.63
N ASP A 135 -24.76 -14.46 -13.12
CA ASP A 135 -25.53 -15.69 -13.03
C ASP A 135 -25.06 -16.56 -11.83
N ASP A 136 -25.73 -17.69 -11.63
CA ASP A 136 -25.43 -18.60 -10.54
C ASP A 136 -24.03 -19.23 -10.63
N THR A 137 -23.46 -19.31 -11.83
CA THR A 137 -22.09 -19.78 -12.06
C THR A 137 -21.05 -18.73 -11.66
N GLY A 138 -21.45 -17.45 -11.61
CA GLY A 138 -20.59 -16.31 -11.34
C GLY A 138 -20.10 -15.59 -12.59
N ALA A 139 -20.61 -15.98 -13.77
CA ALA A 139 -20.35 -15.22 -14.98
C ALA A 139 -21.02 -13.85 -14.89
N THR A 140 -20.24 -12.79 -15.12
CA THR A 140 -20.69 -11.41 -14.96
C THR A 140 -21.18 -10.82 -16.28
N LYS A 141 -22.16 -9.91 -16.19
CA LYS A 141 -22.57 -9.04 -17.30
C LYS A 141 -21.87 -7.69 -17.19
N PRO A 142 -21.70 -6.96 -18.29
CA PRO A 142 -21.25 -5.58 -18.22
C PRO A 142 -22.22 -4.74 -17.37
N VAL A 143 -21.67 -4.03 -16.39
CA VAL A 143 -22.41 -3.15 -15.47
C VAL A 143 -21.77 -1.77 -15.53
N SER A 144 -22.56 -0.77 -15.85
CA SER A 144 -22.07 0.62 -15.89
C SER A 144 -22.18 1.29 -14.51
N THR A 145 -21.46 2.38 -14.32
CA THR A 145 -21.62 3.23 -13.12
C THR A 145 -23.06 3.75 -12.99
N ALA A 146 -23.75 4.01 -14.11
CA ALA A 146 -25.16 4.41 -14.11
C ALA A 146 -26.08 3.32 -13.53
N ASP A 147 -25.84 2.05 -13.86
CA ASP A 147 -26.61 0.93 -13.31
C ASP A 147 -26.41 0.80 -11.80
N ILE A 148 -25.17 1.01 -11.32
CA ILE A 148 -24.85 1.01 -9.91
C ILE A 148 -25.60 2.14 -9.19
N LEU A 149 -25.53 3.37 -9.71
CA LEU A 149 -26.23 4.52 -9.15
C LEU A 149 -27.73 4.34 -9.15
N ALA A 150 -28.31 3.79 -10.21
CA ALA A 150 -29.75 3.47 -10.27
C ALA A 150 -30.12 2.46 -9.18
N ALA A 151 -29.35 1.40 -9.01
CA ALA A 151 -29.62 0.39 -7.98
C ALA A 151 -29.54 0.96 -6.55
N VAL A 152 -28.65 1.95 -6.32
CA VAL A 152 -28.55 2.67 -5.05
C VAL A 152 -29.77 3.58 -4.86
N SER A 153 -30.15 4.38 -5.87
CA SER A 153 -31.31 5.26 -5.81
C SER A 153 -32.61 4.51 -5.58
N ASP A 154 -32.74 3.30 -6.16
CA ASP A 154 -33.88 2.41 -5.97
C ASP A 154 -33.87 1.68 -4.60
N GLY A 155 -32.86 1.90 -3.75
CA GLY A 155 -32.72 1.20 -2.47
C GLY A 155 -32.39 -0.29 -2.60
N LYS A 156 -32.02 -0.76 -3.80
CA LYS A 156 -31.66 -2.15 -4.06
C LYS A 156 -30.22 -2.47 -3.67
N LEU A 157 -29.38 -1.44 -3.59
CA LEU A 157 -27.97 -1.54 -3.26
C LEU A 157 -27.57 -0.42 -2.30
N THR A 158 -26.76 -0.77 -1.31
CA THR A 158 -26.02 0.20 -0.49
C THR A 158 -24.53 -0.05 -0.71
N PHE A 159 -23.73 0.99 -0.77
CA PHE A 159 -22.28 0.85 -0.88
C PHE A 159 -21.58 1.76 0.13
N SER A 160 -20.37 1.42 0.47
CA SER A 160 -19.45 2.25 1.22
C SER A 160 -18.15 2.42 0.44
N MET A 161 -17.44 3.46 0.73
CA MET A 161 -16.13 3.73 0.15
C MET A 161 -15.17 4.15 1.27
N THR A 162 -13.88 3.95 1.03
CA THR A 162 -12.85 4.50 1.92
C THR A 162 -12.78 6.02 1.75
N SER A 163 -12.60 6.71 2.84
CA SER A 163 -12.36 8.17 2.89
C SER A 163 -10.93 8.51 2.57
#